data_27336705899f447aa9215aa3c81b34b0
#
_entry.id   27336705899f447aa9215aa3c81b34b0
#
_cell.length_a   1.000
_cell.length_b   1.000
_cell.length_c   1.000
_cell.angle_alpha   90.00
_cell.angle_beta   90.00
_cell.angle_gamma   90.00
#
_symmetry.space_group_name_H-M   'P 1'
#
loop_
_entity.id
_entity.type
_entity.pdbx_description
1 polymer ?
#
loop_
_entity_poly.entity_id
_entity_poly.type
_entity_poly.pdbx_seq_one_letter_code
_entity_poly.pdbx_strand_id
1 'polypeptide(L)'
;IKAAYRQVREVNQVLGATSFYDSVYKIGITPAANENRQFYDMLMAPELDSKVVREEDMEGQISLGDDEFQRKYQQEIDLLVEKFIPSRTEDEMEAARRRAQMEQYADYRNYLTFNMYEVTVDEEGREKRIAVDEMAGNDSGGEGQNPKYAALFAGFALLYAQQYHRESRIRLVLLDEAFSKMDKTRSSVCLDYARKLGLQVIICVPDERLMTLMKNVDCVYGFRRRRNRISMMMIDKGRYLEMLREEEDGDKTEEKDRDEAGEKDGERDRKEG
;
A
#
# COMPACT_ATOMS: atom_id res chain seq x y z
N ILE A 1 18.63 7.37 1.77
CA ILE A 1 18.17 7.53 0.39
C ILE A 1 18.43 6.25 -0.42
N LYS A 2 19.68 5.80 -0.58
CA LYS A 2 20.05 4.57 -1.36
C LYS A 2 19.30 3.32 -0.88
N ALA A 3 19.10 3.16 0.43
CA ALA A 3 18.29 2.06 0.99
C ALA A 3 16.82 2.12 0.53
N ALA A 4 16.22 3.31 0.45
CA ALA A 4 14.87 3.48 -0.04
C ALA A 4 14.72 3.05 -1.51
N TYR A 5 15.67 3.40 -2.37
CA TYR A 5 15.70 2.92 -3.76
C TYR A 5 15.78 1.38 -3.86
N ARG A 6 16.59 0.77 -2.98
CA ARG A 6 16.70 -0.70 -2.92
C ARG A 6 15.37 -1.32 -2.50
N GLN A 7 14.77 -0.82 -1.42
CA GLN A 7 13.48 -1.31 -0.93
C GLN A 7 12.38 -1.16 -1.98
N VAL A 8 12.28 0.00 -2.65
CA VAL A 8 11.30 0.20 -3.73
C VAL A 8 11.51 -0.80 -4.88
N ARG A 9 12.76 -1.11 -5.23
CA ARG A 9 13.06 -2.14 -6.24
C ARG A 9 12.57 -3.53 -5.82
N GLU A 10 12.81 -3.91 -4.58
CA GLU A 10 12.37 -5.19 -4.02
C GLU A 10 10.83 -5.28 -3.94
N VAL A 11 10.16 -4.20 -3.50
CA VAL A 11 8.68 -4.13 -3.52
C VAL A 11 8.15 -4.25 -4.95
N ASN A 12 8.77 -3.57 -5.91
CA ASN A 12 8.36 -3.64 -7.31
C ASN A 12 8.55 -5.03 -7.92
N GLN A 13 9.52 -5.82 -7.47
CA GLN A 13 9.64 -7.23 -7.86
C GLN A 13 8.43 -8.05 -7.39
N VAL A 14 7.96 -7.82 -6.16
CA VAL A 14 6.77 -8.50 -5.62
C VAL A 14 5.50 -8.04 -6.34
N LEU A 15 5.33 -6.73 -6.53
CA LEU A 15 4.20 -6.15 -7.26
C LEU A 15 4.13 -6.65 -8.70
N GLY A 16 5.30 -6.77 -9.37
CA GLY A 16 5.38 -7.22 -10.76
C GLY A 16 5.21 -8.72 -10.96
N ALA A 17 5.43 -9.53 -9.91
CA ALA A 17 5.27 -10.97 -9.97
C ALA A 17 3.79 -11.44 -9.96
N THR A 18 2.87 -10.58 -9.55
CA THR A 18 1.46 -10.94 -9.38
C THR A 18 0.57 -9.80 -9.87
N SER A 19 -0.22 -10.06 -10.91
CA SER A 19 -1.20 -9.09 -11.40
C SER A 19 -2.38 -8.94 -10.43
N PHE A 20 -2.85 -7.72 -10.33
CA PHE A 20 -4.07 -7.37 -9.62
C PHE A 20 -5.14 -7.05 -10.67
N TYR A 21 -6.03 -7.98 -10.98
CA TYR A 21 -6.79 -8.02 -12.25
C TYR A 21 -5.82 -8.09 -13.46
N ASP A 22 -6.06 -7.21 -14.44
CA ASP A 22 -5.26 -7.09 -15.65
C ASP A 22 -4.14 -6.06 -15.52
N SER A 23 -3.97 -5.49 -14.33
CA SER A 23 -3.02 -4.44 -14.04
C SER A 23 -1.88 -4.92 -13.16
N VAL A 24 -0.70 -4.33 -13.35
CA VAL A 24 0.45 -4.47 -12.47
C VAL A 24 0.73 -3.11 -11.85
N TYR A 25 0.95 -3.07 -10.54
CA TYR A 25 1.33 -1.83 -9.87
C TYR A 25 2.85 -1.70 -9.76
N LYS A 26 3.34 -0.47 -9.90
CA LYS A 26 4.75 -0.12 -9.69
C LYS A 26 4.85 1.15 -8.84
N ILE A 27 5.81 1.18 -7.92
CA ILE A 27 6.17 2.37 -7.16
C ILE A 27 7.32 3.05 -7.87
N GLY A 28 7.11 4.30 -8.28
CA GLY A 28 8.15 5.19 -8.75
C GLY A 28 8.73 6.00 -7.60
N ILE A 29 10.01 6.29 -7.67
CA ILE A 29 10.71 7.11 -6.70
C ILE A 29 11.53 8.15 -7.46
N THR A 30 11.34 9.40 -7.11
CA THR A 30 12.04 10.55 -7.73
C THR A 30 12.55 11.48 -6.64
N PRO A 31 13.60 12.26 -6.92
CA PRO A 31 14.03 13.32 -6.01
C PRO A 31 12.90 14.31 -5.76
N ALA A 32 12.70 14.71 -4.50
CA ALA A 32 11.70 15.70 -4.14
C ALA A 32 12.04 17.09 -4.72
N ALA A 33 11.03 17.79 -5.22
CA ALA A 33 11.17 19.15 -5.73
C ALA A 33 10.98 20.18 -4.62
N ASN A 34 11.84 20.15 -3.60
CA ASN A 34 11.82 21.05 -2.45
C ASN A 34 13.24 21.60 -2.17
N GLU A 35 13.39 22.37 -1.10
CA GLU A 35 14.66 22.96 -0.70
C GLU A 35 15.76 21.91 -0.40
N ASN A 36 15.41 20.68 -0.05
CA ASN A 36 16.40 19.62 0.18
C ASN A 36 16.96 19.03 -1.12
N ARG A 37 16.39 19.38 -2.28
CA ARG A 37 16.88 18.91 -3.58
C ARG A 37 18.36 19.22 -3.82
N GLN A 38 18.83 20.36 -3.33
CA GLN A 38 20.23 20.78 -3.45
C GLN A 38 21.20 19.77 -2.77
N PHE A 39 20.79 19.10 -1.70
CA PHE A 39 21.64 18.13 -1.01
C PHE A 39 21.52 16.71 -1.57
N TYR A 40 20.52 16.46 -2.41
CA TYR A 40 20.25 15.12 -2.93
C TYR A 40 21.43 14.55 -3.71
N ASP A 41 22.02 15.31 -4.62
CA ASP A 41 23.10 14.85 -5.48
C ASP A 41 24.37 14.57 -4.65
N MET A 42 24.65 15.41 -3.65
CA MET A 42 25.73 15.18 -2.71
C MET A 42 25.52 13.89 -1.89
N LEU A 43 24.31 13.66 -1.37
CA LEU A 43 23.98 12.46 -0.57
C LEU A 43 23.94 11.17 -1.41
N MET A 44 23.75 11.29 -2.72
CA MET A 44 23.78 10.19 -3.66
C MET A 44 25.15 9.93 -4.28
N ALA A 45 26.13 10.79 -4.01
CA ALA A 45 27.47 10.68 -4.57
C ALA A 45 28.13 9.34 -4.23
N PRO A 46 28.75 8.64 -5.21
CA PRO A 46 29.40 7.36 -4.99
C PRO A 46 30.56 7.41 -3.98
N GLU A 47 31.18 8.56 -3.86
CA GLU A 47 32.31 8.82 -2.99
C GLU A 47 31.95 8.63 -1.51
N LEU A 48 30.66 8.87 -1.14
CA LEU A 48 30.17 8.63 0.23
C LEU A 48 30.11 7.13 0.56
N ASP A 49 29.88 6.25 -0.41
CA ASP A 49 29.81 4.81 -0.15
C ASP A 49 31.20 4.23 0.12
N SER A 50 32.23 4.79 -0.48
CA SER A 50 33.62 4.34 -0.27
C SER A 50 34.20 4.72 1.08
N LYS A 51 33.63 5.74 1.75
CA LYS A 51 34.06 6.21 3.09
C LYS A 51 33.61 5.27 4.21
N VAL A 52 32.41 4.68 4.10
CA VAL A 52 31.85 3.79 5.13
C VAL A 52 32.67 2.49 5.29
N VAL A 53 33.40 2.08 4.25
CA VAL A 53 34.22 0.85 4.27
C VAL A 53 35.64 1.11 4.81
N ARG A 54 36.05 2.38 4.94
CA ARG A 54 37.45 2.75 5.25
C ARG A 54 37.70 3.27 6.66
N GLU A 55 36.66 3.44 7.49
CA GLU A 55 36.87 3.86 8.90
C GLU A 55 37.57 2.81 9.77
N GLU A 56 37.65 1.54 9.33
CA GLU A 56 38.36 0.48 10.05
C GLU A 56 39.83 0.31 9.65
N ASP A 57 40.27 0.91 8.52
CA ASP A 57 41.63 0.76 8.02
C ASP A 57 42.29 2.11 7.74
N MET A 58 42.92 2.75 8.64
CA MET A 58 43.97 3.74 8.37
C MET A 58 43.87 5.06 9.16
N GLU A 59 44.66 5.15 10.19
CA GLU A 59 45.26 6.39 10.64
C GLU A 59 46.07 7.06 9.51
N GLY A 60 45.58 8.21 9.01
CA GLY A 60 46.49 9.19 8.39
C GLY A 60 46.58 9.32 6.88
N GLN A 61 45.75 8.68 6.05
CA GLN A 61 45.72 8.98 4.61
C GLN A 61 44.45 9.71 4.20
N ILE A 62 44.56 11.02 3.94
CA ILE A 62 43.56 11.82 3.22
C ILE A 62 43.54 11.30 1.77
N SER A 63 42.43 10.67 1.36
CA SER A 63 42.28 10.15 0.00
C SER A 63 42.08 11.29 -1.00
N LEU A 64 42.72 11.27 -2.15
CA LEU A 64 42.50 12.20 -3.27
C LEU A 64 41.03 12.36 -3.66
N GLY A 65 40.19 11.33 -3.45
CA GLY A 65 38.74 11.38 -3.66
C GLY A 65 38.00 12.26 -2.66
N ASP A 66 38.56 12.53 -1.48
CA ASP A 66 37.98 13.40 -0.47
C ASP A 66 38.09 14.87 -0.88
N ASP A 67 39.19 15.27 -1.50
CA ASP A 67 39.40 16.62 -1.99
C ASP A 67 38.51 16.95 -3.19
N GLU A 68 38.22 15.98 -4.06
CA GLU A 68 37.34 16.16 -5.22
C GLU A 68 35.89 16.26 -4.78
N PHE A 69 35.42 15.39 -3.89
CA PHE A 69 34.09 15.45 -3.30
C PHE A 69 33.87 16.77 -2.57
N GLN A 70 34.80 17.17 -1.73
CA GLN A 70 34.74 18.41 -0.96
C GLN A 70 34.68 19.63 -1.88
N ARG A 71 35.52 19.69 -2.92
CA ARG A 71 35.48 20.80 -3.90
C ARG A 71 34.17 20.85 -4.68
N LYS A 72 33.64 19.72 -5.04
CA LYS A 72 32.40 19.60 -5.82
C LYS A 72 31.17 20.04 -5.04
N TYR A 73 31.11 19.72 -3.75
CA TYR A 73 29.93 19.94 -2.90
C TYR A 73 30.21 20.90 -1.74
N GLN A 74 31.22 21.78 -1.89
CA GLN A 74 31.63 22.70 -0.82
C GLN A 74 30.49 23.61 -0.35
N GLN A 75 29.65 24.10 -1.29
CA GLN A 75 28.53 24.97 -0.95
C GLN A 75 27.47 24.26 -0.12
N GLU A 76 27.10 23.03 -0.51
CA GLU A 76 26.14 22.19 0.20
C GLU A 76 26.67 21.80 1.59
N ILE A 77 27.97 21.50 1.69
CA ILE A 77 28.62 21.19 2.97
C ILE A 77 28.59 22.42 3.88
N ASP A 78 28.97 23.59 3.40
CA ASP A 78 28.99 24.82 4.18
C ASP A 78 27.60 25.18 4.69
N LEU A 79 26.56 25.05 3.84
CA LEU A 79 25.16 25.24 4.25
C LEU A 79 24.71 24.27 5.33
N LEU A 80 25.12 23.01 5.29
CA LEU A 80 24.82 22.04 6.32
C LEU A 80 25.56 22.35 7.62
N VAL A 81 26.84 22.71 7.51
CA VAL A 81 27.66 23.10 8.64
C VAL A 81 27.06 24.31 9.37
N GLU A 82 26.66 25.34 8.63
CA GLU A 82 26.00 26.53 9.21
C GLU A 82 24.71 26.16 9.96
N LYS A 83 23.91 25.26 9.40
CA LYS A 83 22.64 24.82 10.01
C LYS A 83 22.84 23.90 11.22
N PHE A 84 23.90 23.11 11.25
CA PHE A 84 24.10 22.07 12.28
C PHE A 84 25.06 22.48 13.43
N ILE A 85 25.98 23.41 13.19
CA ILE A 85 26.89 23.88 14.23
C ILE A 85 26.18 24.91 15.12
N PRO A 86 26.12 24.66 16.45
CA PRO A 86 25.52 25.62 17.37
C PRO A 86 26.31 26.94 17.42
N SER A 87 25.61 28.05 17.44
CA SER A 87 26.24 29.32 17.76
C SER A 87 26.69 29.34 19.23
N ARG A 88 27.76 30.09 19.54
CA ARG A 88 28.28 30.19 20.91
C ARG A 88 27.31 30.89 21.90
N THR A 89 26.30 31.58 21.37
CA THR A 89 25.31 32.37 22.13
C THR A 89 23.89 31.79 22.01
N GLU A 90 23.77 30.54 21.57
CA GLU A 90 22.48 29.87 21.34
C GLU A 90 21.71 29.69 22.67
N ASP A 91 20.49 30.17 22.73
CA ASP A 91 19.59 29.91 23.84
C ASP A 91 18.89 28.54 23.71
N GLU A 92 18.14 28.13 24.73
CA GLU A 92 17.49 26.81 24.78
C GLU A 92 16.42 26.67 23.71
N MET A 93 15.74 27.75 23.30
CA MET A 93 14.71 27.76 22.27
C MET A 93 15.33 27.63 20.88
N GLU A 94 16.46 28.32 20.64
CA GLU A 94 17.22 28.21 19.39
C GLU A 94 17.80 26.80 19.24
N ALA A 95 18.33 26.21 20.31
CA ALA A 95 18.82 24.84 20.35
C ALA A 95 17.70 23.81 20.01
N ALA A 96 16.50 24.02 20.53
CA ALA A 96 15.34 23.17 20.22
C ALA A 96 14.91 23.28 18.74
N ARG A 97 14.87 24.49 18.18
CA ARG A 97 14.58 24.72 16.76
C ARG A 97 15.61 24.06 15.86
N ARG A 98 16.89 24.21 16.19
CA ARG A 98 17.96 23.57 15.42
C ARG A 98 17.86 22.04 15.45
N ARG A 99 17.57 21.43 16.59
CA ARG A 99 17.34 19.97 16.69
C ARG A 99 16.18 19.52 15.81
N ALA A 100 15.05 20.24 15.83
CA ALA A 100 13.93 19.94 14.98
C ALA A 100 14.26 20.05 13.48
N GLN A 101 15.09 21.03 13.08
CA GLN A 101 15.60 21.14 11.71
C GLN A 101 16.54 19.97 11.37
N MET A 102 17.43 19.57 12.28
CA MET A 102 18.30 18.41 12.08
C MET A 102 17.51 17.13 11.83
N GLU A 103 16.43 16.90 12.57
CA GLU A 103 15.53 15.76 12.34
C GLU A 103 14.91 15.78 10.94
N GLN A 104 14.49 16.96 10.45
CA GLN A 104 13.99 17.10 9.09
C GLN A 104 15.05 16.75 8.04
N TYR A 105 16.30 17.21 8.21
CA TYR A 105 17.39 16.86 7.28
C TYR A 105 17.84 15.41 7.40
N ALA A 106 17.70 14.79 8.55
CA ALA A 106 18.01 13.37 8.74
C ALA A 106 16.95 12.44 8.14
N ASP A 107 15.71 12.90 7.96
CA ASP A 107 14.63 12.11 7.41
C ASP A 107 14.74 12.03 5.88
N TYR A 108 15.11 10.84 5.35
CA TYR A 108 15.26 10.60 3.92
C TYR A 108 13.97 10.84 3.11
N ARG A 109 12.80 10.77 3.75
CA ARG A 109 11.50 11.01 3.11
C ARG A 109 11.38 12.44 2.58
N ASN A 110 12.08 13.39 3.17
CA ASN A 110 12.10 14.78 2.72
C ASN A 110 12.92 15.00 1.44
N TYR A 111 13.67 14.00 0.98
CA TYR A 111 14.48 14.05 -0.26
C TYR A 111 13.84 13.32 -1.42
N LEU A 112 12.74 12.60 -1.17
CA LEU A 112 12.15 11.68 -2.13
C LEU A 112 10.65 11.91 -2.27
N THR A 113 10.16 11.79 -3.49
CA THR A 113 8.73 11.70 -3.81
C THR A 113 8.45 10.29 -4.29
N PHE A 114 7.40 9.69 -3.73
CA PHE A 114 6.92 8.36 -4.07
C PHE A 114 5.61 8.48 -4.84
N ASN A 115 5.55 7.90 -6.02
CA ASN A 115 4.35 7.82 -6.82
C ASN A 115 4.02 6.36 -7.11
N MET A 116 2.76 6.00 -7.08
CA MET A 116 2.30 4.69 -7.50
C MET A 116 1.66 4.77 -8.88
N TYR A 117 2.00 3.83 -9.74
CA TYR A 117 1.51 3.73 -11.10
C TYR A 117 0.79 2.41 -11.31
N GLU A 118 -0.33 2.48 -11.98
CA GLU A 118 -0.95 1.34 -12.61
C GLU A 118 -0.34 1.17 -14.00
N VAL A 119 0.09 -0.05 -14.30
CA VAL A 119 0.71 -0.42 -15.57
C VAL A 119 -0.19 -1.43 -16.25
N THR A 120 -0.73 -1.05 -17.39
CA THR A 120 -1.49 -1.92 -18.27
C THR A 120 -0.73 -2.11 -19.58
N VAL A 121 -0.99 -3.20 -20.26
CA VAL A 121 -0.41 -3.48 -21.59
C VAL A 121 -1.55 -3.36 -22.61
N ASP A 122 -1.38 -2.52 -23.63
CA ASP A 122 -2.36 -2.38 -24.70
C ASP A 122 -2.31 -3.60 -25.67
N GLU A 123 -3.26 -3.64 -26.63
CA GLU A 123 -3.35 -4.70 -27.63
C GLU A 123 -2.11 -4.81 -28.53
N GLU A 124 -1.30 -3.74 -28.58
CA GLU A 124 -0.06 -3.65 -29.36
C GLU A 124 1.18 -4.01 -28.50
N GLY A 125 1.00 -4.39 -27.24
CA GLY A 125 2.07 -4.79 -26.32
C GLY A 125 2.82 -3.62 -25.70
N ARG A 126 2.31 -2.38 -25.78
CA ARG A 126 2.95 -1.19 -25.18
C ARG A 126 2.49 -0.97 -23.75
N GLU A 127 3.43 -0.73 -22.84
CA GLU A 127 3.12 -0.36 -21.46
C GLU A 127 2.49 1.04 -21.39
N LYS A 128 1.28 1.12 -20.88
CA LYS A 128 0.63 2.38 -20.48
C LYS A 128 0.75 2.51 -18.96
N ARG A 129 1.24 3.66 -18.50
CA ARG A 129 1.38 3.98 -17.07
C ARG A 129 0.48 5.15 -16.73
N ILE A 130 -0.33 4.97 -15.70
CA ILE A 130 -1.23 6.00 -15.18
C ILE A 130 -0.91 6.18 -13.69
N ALA A 131 -0.69 7.41 -13.26
CA ALA A 131 -0.47 7.69 -11.84
C ALA A 131 -1.77 7.43 -11.05
N VAL A 132 -1.66 6.71 -9.95
CA VAL A 132 -2.82 6.36 -9.11
C VAL A 132 -3.52 7.61 -8.57
N ASP A 133 -2.76 8.67 -8.27
CA ASP A 133 -3.32 9.93 -7.78
C ASP A 133 -4.15 10.66 -8.86
N GLU A 134 -3.81 10.49 -10.15
CA GLU A 134 -4.60 11.02 -11.26
C GLU A 134 -5.91 10.26 -11.46
N MET A 135 -5.94 8.97 -11.12
CA MET A 135 -7.15 8.14 -11.17
C MET A 135 -8.13 8.50 -10.05
N ALA A 136 -7.61 8.84 -8.86
CA ALA A 136 -8.43 9.13 -7.69
C ALA A 136 -9.37 10.35 -7.85
N GLY A 137 -9.08 11.24 -8.81
CA GLY A 137 -9.94 12.40 -9.13
C GLY A 137 -11.18 12.03 -9.95
N ASN A 138 -11.17 10.90 -10.65
CA ASN A 138 -12.24 10.46 -11.54
C ASN A 138 -13.05 9.27 -11.00
N ASP A 139 -12.60 8.64 -9.92
CA ASP A 139 -13.18 7.40 -9.42
C ASP A 139 -14.22 7.62 -8.32
N SER A 140 -15.42 7.17 -8.56
CA SER A 140 -16.47 7.07 -7.55
C SER A 140 -16.20 5.91 -6.57
N GLY A 141 -15.46 6.23 -5.50
CA GLY A 141 -15.63 5.54 -4.20
C GLY A 141 -14.85 4.26 -3.91
N GLY A 142 -14.49 3.40 -4.84
CA GLY A 142 -13.89 2.09 -4.50
C GLY A 142 -12.58 1.76 -5.22
N GLU A 143 -12.40 2.27 -6.43
CA GLU A 143 -11.27 1.95 -7.32
C GLU A 143 -9.94 2.44 -6.76
N GLY A 144 -9.91 3.63 -6.17
CA GLY A 144 -8.71 4.19 -5.55
C GLY A 144 -8.17 3.44 -4.32
N GLN A 145 -8.85 2.38 -3.83
CA GLN A 145 -8.34 1.56 -2.73
C GLN A 145 -7.50 0.37 -3.18
N ASN A 146 -7.70 -0.15 -4.39
CA ASN A 146 -6.96 -1.31 -4.90
C ASN A 146 -5.44 -1.14 -4.86
N PRO A 147 -4.87 -0.02 -5.35
CA PRO A 147 -3.43 0.20 -5.29
C PRO A 147 -2.87 0.19 -3.89
N LYS A 148 -3.61 0.74 -2.92
CA LYS A 148 -3.20 0.81 -1.50
C LYS A 148 -3.07 -0.58 -0.90
N TYR A 149 -4.04 -1.47 -1.15
CA TYR A 149 -3.97 -2.86 -0.68
C TYR A 149 -2.90 -3.67 -1.41
N ALA A 150 -2.70 -3.45 -2.71
CA ALA A 150 -1.62 -4.08 -3.45
C ALA A 150 -0.25 -3.72 -2.87
N ALA A 151 0.02 -2.43 -2.62
CA ALA A 151 1.25 -1.96 -2.00
C ALA A 151 1.42 -2.48 -0.57
N LEU A 152 0.35 -2.48 0.23
CA LEU A 152 0.34 -2.96 1.60
C LEU A 152 0.72 -4.45 1.67
N PHE A 153 0.06 -5.30 0.90
CA PHE A 153 0.31 -6.74 0.88
C PHE A 153 1.69 -7.08 0.31
N ALA A 154 2.14 -6.38 -0.73
CA ALA A 154 3.50 -6.54 -1.25
C ALA A 154 4.56 -6.16 -0.19
N GLY A 155 4.32 -5.08 0.56
CA GLY A 155 5.17 -4.67 1.68
C GLY A 155 5.25 -5.73 2.78
N PHE A 156 4.12 -6.32 3.19
CA PHE A 156 4.10 -7.42 4.17
C PHE A 156 4.79 -8.67 3.63
N ALA A 157 4.56 -9.04 2.37
CA ALA A 157 5.21 -10.18 1.76
C ALA A 157 6.74 -10.02 1.76
N LEU A 158 7.23 -8.82 1.43
CA LEU A 158 8.64 -8.50 1.47
C LEU A 158 9.20 -8.54 2.90
N LEU A 159 8.49 -7.94 3.87
CA LEU A 159 8.89 -7.96 5.28
C LEU A 159 9.10 -9.39 5.79
N TYR A 160 8.17 -10.30 5.46
CA TYR A 160 8.28 -11.70 5.84
C TYR A 160 9.34 -12.46 5.04
N ALA A 161 9.66 -12.05 3.81
CA ALA A 161 10.70 -12.67 3.00
C ALA A 161 12.13 -12.32 3.46
N GLN A 162 12.34 -11.10 3.97
CA GLN A 162 13.66 -10.60 4.40
C GLN A 162 14.23 -11.26 5.66
N GLN A 163 13.43 -12.02 6.39
CA GLN A 163 13.88 -12.67 7.60
C GLN A 163 14.61 -13.97 7.26
N TYR A 164 15.92 -13.97 7.39
CA TYR A 164 16.90 -14.95 6.90
C TYR A 164 16.83 -16.39 7.45
N HIS A 165 15.88 -16.76 8.28
CA HIS A 165 15.78 -18.12 8.78
C HIS A 165 14.72 -18.94 8.05
N ARG A 166 15.11 -20.15 7.57
CA ARG A 166 14.27 -21.09 6.81
C ARG A 166 13.17 -21.79 7.62
N GLU A 167 12.83 -21.31 8.79
CA GLU A 167 11.77 -21.89 9.60
C GLU A 167 10.38 -21.51 9.08
N SER A 168 9.44 -22.43 9.19
CA SER A 168 8.03 -22.18 8.87
C SER A 168 7.50 -21.04 9.75
N ARG A 169 7.03 -19.95 9.14
CA ARG A 169 6.58 -18.76 9.84
C ARG A 169 5.14 -18.44 9.50
N ILE A 170 4.44 -17.95 10.48
CA ILE A 170 3.12 -17.36 10.30
C ILE A 170 3.32 -16.01 9.61
N ARG A 171 2.78 -15.85 8.40
CA ARG A 171 2.77 -14.59 7.63
C ARG A 171 1.45 -13.88 7.86
N LEU A 172 1.21 -13.46 9.09
CA LEU A 172 -0.08 -12.95 9.55
C LEU A 172 -0.22 -11.46 9.35
N VAL A 173 -1.32 -11.05 8.73
CA VAL A 173 -1.74 -9.66 8.57
C VAL A 173 -3.09 -9.47 9.25
N LEU A 174 -3.18 -8.51 10.16
CA LEU A 174 -4.41 -8.12 10.84
C LEU A 174 -4.93 -6.83 10.24
N LEU A 175 -6.18 -6.84 9.76
CA LEU A 175 -6.82 -5.69 9.14
C LEU A 175 -8.11 -5.36 9.89
N ASP A 176 -8.23 -4.13 10.34
CA ASP A 176 -9.44 -3.61 10.95
C ASP A 176 -10.20 -2.73 9.96
N GLU A 177 -11.53 -2.91 9.88
CA GLU A 177 -12.42 -2.22 8.94
C GLU A 177 -11.99 -2.28 7.47
N ALA A 178 -11.22 -3.30 7.09
CA ALA A 178 -10.71 -3.43 5.74
C ALA A 178 -11.86 -3.61 4.73
N PHE A 179 -11.60 -3.13 3.51
CA PHE A 179 -12.51 -3.23 2.36
C PHE A 179 -13.85 -2.51 2.55
N SER A 180 -13.97 -1.60 3.51
CA SER A 180 -15.24 -0.94 3.87
C SER A 180 -15.88 -0.17 2.69
N LYS A 181 -15.09 0.32 1.75
CA LYS A 181 -15.53 1.06 0.56
C LYS A 181 -15.40 0.26 -0.75
N MET A 182 -15.03 -1.00 -0.68
CA MET A 182 -14.86 -1.85 -1.85
C MET A 182 -16.12 -2.69 -2.11
N ASP A 183 -16.42 -2.93 -3.38
CA ASP A 183 -17.43 -3.90 -3.79
C ASP A 183 -16.96 -5.35 -3.58
N LYS A 184 -17.87 -6.30 -3.80
CA LYS A 184 -17.62 -7.73 -3.63
C LYS A 184 -16.50 -8.26 -4.51
N THR A 185 -16.46 -7.81 -5.77
CA THR A 185 -15.49 -8.29 -6.76
C THR A 185 -14.08 -7.81 -6.41
N ARG A 186 -13.93 -6.55 -6.08
CA ARG A 186 -12.65 -5.95 -5.68
C ARG A 186 -12.11 -6.52 -4.38
N SER A 187 -12.97 -6.71 -3.39
CA SER A 187 -12.59 -7.34 -2.12
C SER A 187 -12.10 -8.78 -2.34
N SER A 188 -12.75 -9.52 -3.24
CA SER A 188 -12.33 -10.87 -3.64
C SER A 188 -10.92 -10.87 -4.21
N VAL A 189 -10.66 -10.00 -5.18
CA VAL A 189 -9.34 -9.89 -5.83
C VAL A 189 -8.24 -9.50 -4.84
N CYS A 190 -8.54 -8.59 -3.91
CA CYS A 190 -7.59 -8.24 -2.84
C CYS A 190 -7.21 -9.45 -1.98
N LEU A 191 -8.19 -10.27 -1.59
CA LEU A 191 -7.95 -11.47 -0.80
C LEU A 191 -7.20 -12.54 -1.58
N ASP A 192 -7.53 -12.74 -2.85
CA ASP A 192 -6.82 -13.67 -3.72
C ASP A 192 -5.37 -13.23 -3.97
N TYR A 193 -5.14 -11.92 -4.10
CA TYR A 193 -3.80 -11.37 -4.19
C TYR A 193 -2.99 -11.64 -2.91
N ALA A 194 -3.57 -11.42 -1.73
CA ALA A 194 -2.92 -11.75 -0.46
C ALA A 194 -2.58 -13.24 -0.34
N ARG A 195 -3.48 -14.14 -0.79
CA ARG A 195 -3.22 -15.60 -0.85
C ARG A 195 -2.09 -15.96 -1.79
N LYS A 196 -2.05 -15.37 -2.99
CA LYS A 196 -0.95 -15.58 -3.96
C LYS A 196 0.40 -15.16 -3.38
N LEU A 197 0.42 -14.15 -2.54
CA LEU A 197 1.62 -13.71 -1.79
C LEU A 197 1.93 -14.61 -0.57
N GLY A 198 1.12 -15.62 -0.29
CA GLY A 198 1.29 -16.53 0.83
C GLY A 198 1.02 -15.89 2.19
N LEU A 199 0.20 -14.83 2.24
CA LEU A 199 -0.19 -14.16 3.48
C LEU A 199 -1.41 -14.83 4.11
N GLN A 200 -1.42 -14.89 5.44
CA GLN A 200 -2.59 -15.21 6.25
C GLN A 200 -3.24 -13.90 6.70
N VAL A 201 -4.53 -13.73 6.43
CA VAL A 201 -5.21 -12.46 6.73
C VAL A 201 -6.35 -12.69 7.71
N ILE A 202 -6.37 -11.91 8.79
CA ILE A 202 -7.51 -11.79 9.70
C ILE A 202 -8.11 -10.41 9.49
N ILE A 203 -9.42 -10.38 9.22
CA ILE A 203 -10.14 -9.15 8.90
C ILE A 203 -11.27 -8.97 9.92
N CYS A 204 -11.31 -7.83 10.57
CA CYS A 204 -12.44 -7.40 11.36
C CYS A 204 -13.35 -6.53 10.50
N VAL A 205 -14.63 -6.92 10.39
CA VAL A 205 -15.62 -6.20 9.58
C VAL A 205 -16.95 -6.09 10.31
N PRO A 206 -17.74 -5.04 10.04
CA PRO A 206 -19.13 -4.97 10.47
C PRO A 206 -19.99 -6.07 9.81
N ASP A 207 -21.11 -6.42 10.44
CA ASP A 207 -22.03 -7.49 9.96
C ASP A 207 -22.52 -7.23 8.53
N GLU A 208 -22.74 -5.98 8.16
CA GLU A 208 -23.19 -5.56 6.81
C GLU A 208 -22.20 -5.96 5.70
N ARG A 209 -20.92 -6.13 6.05
CA ARG A 209 -19.85 -6.53 5.11
C ARG A 209 -19.60 -8.02 5.06
N LEU A 210 -20.16 -8.77 5.98
CA LEU A 210 -19.95 -10.21 6.07
C LEU A 210 -20.31 -10.92 4.77
N MET A 211 -21.45 -10.56 4.17
CA MET A 211 -21.96 -11.10 2.90
C MET A 211 -20.97 -10.94 1.76
N THR A 212 -20.32 -9.77 1.70
CA THR A 212 -19.36 -9.44 0.64
C THR A 212 -18.13 -10.33 0.69
N LEU A 213 -17.66 -10.68 1.89
CA LEU A 213 -16.39 -11.37 2.12
C LEU A 213 -16.53 -12.87 2.37
N MET A 214 -17.71 -13.34 2.75
CA MET A 214 -17.96 -14.71 3.19
C MET A 214 -17.44 -15.77 2.21
N LYS A 215 -17.60 -15.56 0.92
CA LYS A 215 -17.16 -16.52 -0.12
C LYS A 215 -15.63 -16.65 -0.19
N ASN A 216 -14.91 -15.60 0.22
CA ASN A 216 -13.46 -15.46 0.00
C ASN A 216 -12.62 -15.69 1.26
N VAL A 217 -13.24 -16.00 2.39
CA VAL A 217 -12.57 -16.32 3.65
C VAL A 217 -12.73 -17.79 4.00
N ASP A 218 -11.77 -18.34 4.72
CA ASP A 218 -11.77 -19.78 5.07
C ASP A 218 -12.66 -20.06 6.27
N CYS A 219 -12.71 -19.16 7.25
CA CYS A 219 -13.57 -19.27 8.43
C CYS A 219 -14.06 -17.89 8.88
N VAL A 220 -15.18 -17.90 9.58
CA VAL A 220 -15.83 -16.69 10.11
C VAL A 220 -16.17 -16.89 11.57
N TYR A 221 -15.83 -15.90 12.39
CA TYR A 221 -16.18 -15.83 13.78
C TYR A 221 -17.05 -14.61 14.05
N GLY A 222 -18.25 -14.85 14.58
CA GLY A 222 -19.16 -13.80 15.04
C GLY A 222 -18.92 -13.49 16.51
N PHE A 223 -18.88 -12.21 16.85
CA PHE A 223 -18.75 -11.72 18.21
C PHE A 223 -20.03 -11.01 18.63
N ARG A 224 -20.61 -11.44 19.75
CA ARG A 224 -21.80 -10.83 20.32
C ARG A 224 -21.50 -10.31 21.73
N ARG A 225 -21.74 -9.01 21.93
CA ARG A 225 -21.66 -8.39 23.26
C ARG A 225 -23.05 -8.32 23.90
N ARG A 226 -23.13 -8.81 25.12
CA ARG A 226 -24.33 -8.69 25.96
C ARG A 226 -23.91 -8.14 27.32
N ARG A 227 -24.20 -6.87 27.57
CA ARG A 227 -23.70 -6.11 28.75
C ARG A 227 -22.16 -6.20 28.84
N ASN A 228 -21.61 -6.86 29.89
CA ASN A 228 -20.17 -7.00 30.13
C ASN A 228 -19.60 -8.35 29.68
N ARG A 229 -20.37 -9.16 28.94
CA ARG A 229 -19.92 -10.45 28.39
C ARG A 229 -19.84 -10.41 26.91
N ILE A 230 -18.74 -10.92 26.37
CA ILE A 230 -18.55 -11.16 24.94
C ILE A 230 -18.61 -12.66 24.72
N SER A 231 -19.42 -13.10 23.78
CA SER A 231 -19.45 -14.45 23.27
C SER A 231 -18.93 -14.50 21.85
N MET A 232 -18.14 -15.50 21.53
CA MET A 232 -17.63 -15.79 20.20
C MET A 232 -18.27 -17.08 19.70
N MET A 233 -18.66 -17.13 18.44
CA MET A 233 -19.16 -18.32 17.78
C MET A 233 -18.54 -18.44 16.39
N MET A 234 -18.19 -19.65 16.01
CA MET A 234 -17.81 -19.92 14.60
C MET A 234 -19.09 -20.04 13.78
N ILE A 235 -19.14 -19.31 12.67
CA ILE A 235 -20.27 -19.35 11.74
C ILE A 235 -20.01 -20.49 10.75
N ASP A 236 -20.96 -21.41 10.63
CA ASP A 236 -20.94 -22.45 9.58
C ASP A 236 -21.15 -21.77 8.23
N LYS A 237 -20.05 -21.60 7.52
CA LYS A 237 -20.01 -20.96 6.21
C LYS A 237 -20.86 -21.71 5.17
N GLY A 238 -20.84 -23.04 5.19
CA GLY A 238 -21.60 -23.87 4.23
C GLY A 238 -23.09 -23.60 4.37
N ARG A 239 -23.62 -23.78 5.56
CA ARG A 239 -25.04 -23.55 5.86
C ARG A 239 -25.48 -22.12 5.61
N TYR A 240 -24.62 -21.15 5.93
CA TYR A 240 -24.93 -19.74 5.68
C TYR A 240 -25.00 -19.42 4.18
N LEU A 241 -24.10 -19.97 3.38
CA LEU A 241 -24.11 -19.77 1.92
C LEU A 241 -25.29 -20.50 1.24
N GLU A 242 -25.78 -21.62 1.79
CA GLU A 242 -26.98 -22.28 1.33
C GLU A 242 -28.23 -21.42 1.58
N MET A 243 -28.39 -20.88 2.77
CA MET A 243 -29.49 -19.97 3.10
C MET A 243 -29.55 -18.77 2.16
N LEU A 244 -28.37 -18.19 1.84
CA LEU A 244 -28.29 -17.07 0.91
C LEU A 244 -28.71 -17.43 -0.52
N ARG A 245 -28.38 -18.62 -0.99
CA ARG A 245 -28.82 -19.09 -2.32
C ARG A 245 -30.32 -19.27 -2.36
N GLU A 246 -30.91 -19.80 -1.30
CA GLU A 246 -32.35 -19.96 -1.18
C GLU A 246 -33.09 -18.61 -1.21
N GLU A 247 -32.53 -17.58 -0.52
CA GLU A 247 -33.06 -16.21 -0.57
C GLU A 247 -32.92 -15.57 -1.97
N GLU A 248 -31.74 -15.66 -2.61
CA GLU A 248 -31.49 -15.13 -3.97
C GLU A 248 -32.40 -15.81 -5.03
N ASP A 249 -32.67 -17.09 -4.88
CA ASP A 249 -33.55 -17.87 -5.80
C ASP A 249 -35.04 -17.58 -5.50
N GLY A 250 -35.40 -17.33 -4.26
CA GLY A 250 -36.73 -16.89 -3.83
C GLY A 250 -37.10 -15.51 -4.42
N ASP A 251 -36.21 -14.53 -4.30
CA ASP A 251 -36.39 -13.17 -4.83
C ASP A 251 -36.55 -13.18 -6.36
N LYS A 252 -35.77 -14.00 -7.09
CA LYS A 252 -35.89 -14.14 -8.55
C LYS A 252 -37.20 -14.77 -9.00
N THR A 253 -37.77 -15.61 -8.16
CA THR A 253 -39.07 -16.24 -8.45
C THR A 253 -40.20 -15.24 -8.26
N GLU A 254 -40.14 -14.43 -7.19
CA GLU A 254 -41.12 -13.37 -6.96
C GLU A 254 -41.05 -12.25 -8.01
N GLU A 255 -39.85 -11.91 -8.52
CA GLU A 255 -39.68 -10.90 -9.58
C GLU A 255 -40.24 -11.41 -10.92
N LYS A 256 -40.04 -12.66 -11.26
CA LYS A 256 -40.66 -13.30 -12.44
C LYS A 256 -42.18 -13.36 -12.35
N ASP A 257 -42.71 -13.71 -11.18
CA ASP A 257 -44.17 -13.78 -10.99
C ASP A 257 -44.82 -12.40 -11.06
N ARG A 258 -44.11 -11.32 -10.64
CA ARG A 258 -44.56 -9.92 -10.80
C ARG A 258 -44.55 -9.48 -12.27
N ASP A 259 -43.48 -9.81 -13.00
CA ASP A 259 -43.38 -9.48 -14.44
C ASP A 259 -44.44 -10.21 -15.26
N GLU A 260 -44.68 -11.49 -14.98
CA GLU A 260 -45.77 -12.27 -15.67
C GLU A 260 -47.17 -11.77 -15.30
N ALA A 261 -47.36 -11.27 -14.07
CA ALA A 261 -48.64 -10.67 -13.67
C ALA A 261 -48.87 -9.31 -14.34
N GLY A 262 -47.81 -8.49 -14.46
CA GLY A 262 -47.86 -7.19 -15.17
C GLY A 262 -48.13 -7.32 -16.68
N GLU A 263 -47.58 -8.36 -17.35
CA GLU A 263 -47.85 -8.63 -18.76
C GLU A 263 -49.31 -9.08 -18.99
N LYS A 264 -49.90 -9.86 -18.09
CA LYS A 264 -51.29 -10.31 -18.18
C LYS A 264 -52.30 -9.19 -18.00
N ASP A 265 -52.00 -8.22 -17.15
CA ASP A 265 -52.86 -7.02 -16.98
C ASP A 265 -52.73 -6.06 -18.18
N GLY A 266 -51.56 -5.87 -18.75
CA GLY A 266 -51.36 -5.06 -19.94
C GLY A 266 -51.97 -5.63 -21.20
N GLU A 267 -52.20 -6.97 -21.27
CA GLU A 267 -52.90 -7.63 -22.38
C GLU A 267 -54.45 -7.52 -22.25
N ARG A 268 -54.97 -7.45 -21.05
CA ARG A 268 -56.40 -7.18 -20.81
C ARG A 268 -56.84 -5.78 -21.22
N ASP A 269 -56.06 -4.77 -20.89
CA ASP A 269 -56.35 -3.38 -21.25
C ASP A 269 -56.25 -3.09 -22.75
N ARG A 270 -55.52 -3.89 -23.52
CA ARG A 270 -55.45 -3.81 -25.00
C ARG A 270 -56.61 -4.49 -25.75
N LYS A 271 -57.39 -5.32 -25.08
CA LYS A 271 -58.53 -6.00 -25.67
C LYS A 271 -59.88 -5.33 -25.40
N GLU A 272 -59.92 -4.34 -24.49
CA GLU A 272 -61.13 -3.60 -24.15
C GLU A 272 -61.16 -2.13 -24.68
N GLY A 273 -60.15 -1.68 -25.43
CA GLY A 273 -60.10 -0.40 -26.14
C GLY A 273 -60.21 -0.62 -27.64
#